data_57056e1b50d518dd1ce6830c5b8223dd
#
_entry.id   57056e1b50d518dd1ce6830c5b8223dd
#
_cell.length_a   1.000
_cell.length_b   1.000
_cell.length_c   1.000
_cell.angle_alpha   90.00
_cell.angle_beta   90.00
_cell.angle_gamma   90.00
#
_symmetry.space_group_name_H-M   'P 1'
#
loop_
_entity.id
_entity.type
_entity.pdbx_description
1 polymer ?
#
loop_
_entity_poly.entity_id
_entity_poly.type
_entity_poly.pdbx_seq_one_letter_code
_entity_poly.pdbx_strand_id
1 'polypeptide(L)'
;MAQNIPHSEAIAKNLFVRDDNKRHYYLIVIRGEKRVDLKQFAKTANTRRLGFASEKDLFSILSLTRGSVTPLGILNDSEKKVTVFFDQSYQHQLIAVHPNENTATVYLNADDLFELIKAHGNPISWLPMDWSSPADPPQAE
;
A
#
# COMPACT_ATOMS: atom_id res chain seq x y z
N MET A 1 3.40 16.07 22.98
CA MET A 1 3.12 16.03 22.71
C MET A 1 2.86 15.58 22.16
N ALA A 2 2.78 15.46 22.18
CA ALA A 2 2.49 15.09 21.69
C ALA A 2 2.36 14.69 21.14
N GLN A 3 2.51 14.64 21.16
CA GLN A 3 2.49 14.21 20.74
C GLN A 3 2.35 13.38 20.46
N ASN A 4 2.41 13.28 20.74
CA ASN A 4 2.30 12.39 20.45
C ASN A 4 1.75 11.75 20.01
N ILE A 5 1.32 12.28 19.90
CA ILE A 5 0.86 11.58 19.44
C ILE A 5 0.58 10.99 18.63
N PRO A 6 0.66 10.83 18.93
CA PRO A 6 0.93 10.18 17.72
C PRO A 6 -0.19 9.93 16.84
N HIS A 7 0.15 9.87 15.64
CA HIS A 7 -0.81 9.72 14.59
C HIS A 7 -0.92 8.24 14.22
N SER A 8 -1.50 7.44 15.10
CA SER A 8 -1.60 6.01 14.84
C SER A 8 -2.41 5.74 13.58
N GLU A 9 -3.38 6.60 13.28
CA GLU A 9 -4.17 6.45 12.07
C GLU A 9 -3.36 6.73 10.81
N ALA A 10 -2.18 7.31 10.92
CA ALA A 10 -1.31 7.56 9.77
C ALA A 10 -0.50 6.34 9.38
N ILE A 11 -0.41 5.34 10.25
CA ILE A 11 0.37 4.13 9.97
C ILE A 11 -0.34 3.31 8.92
N ALA A 12 0.38 2.95 7.87
CA ALA A 12 -0.19 2.25 6.74
C ALA A 12 0.20 0.78 6.74
N LYS A 13 -0.68 -0.04 6.19
CA LYS A 13 -0.32 -1.39 5.75
C LYS A 13 0.08 -1.30 4.30
N ASN A 14 1.15 -2.00 3.95
CA ASN A 14 1.65 -2.02 2.59
C ASN A 14 1.65 -3.47 2.12
N LEU A 15 0.81 -3.76 1.14
CA LEU A 15 0.61 -5.13 0.68
C LEU A 15 1.08 -5.24 -0.76
N PHE A 16 2.04 -6.13 -0.99
CA PHE A 16 2.55 -6.37 -2.33
C PHE A 16 1.88 -7.62 -2.86
N VAL A 17 1.05 -7.47 -3.89
CA VAL A 17 0.23 -8.54 -4.41
C VAL A 17 0.44 -8.68 -5.92
N ARG A 18 0.00 -9.80 -6.46
CA ARG A 18 0.07 -10.05 -7.90
C ARG A 18 -1.20 -10.77 -8.33
N ASP A 19 -1.50 -10.69 -9.63
CA ASP A 19 -2.68 -11.37 -10.14
C ASP A 19 -2.41 -12.87 -10.30
N ASP A 20 -3.47 -13.61 -10.58
CA ASP A 20 -3.40 -15.07 -10.62
C ASP A 20 -2.58 -15.60 -11.79
N ASN A 21 -2.33 -14.80 -12.81
CA ASN A 21 -1.45 -15.22 -13.91
C ASN A 21 -0.04 -14.66 -13.75
N LYS A 22 0.26 -14.03 -12.61
CA LYS A 22 1.59 -13.56 -12.24
C LYS A 22 2.20 -12.57 -13.22
N ARG A 23 1.35 -11.77 -13.85
CA ARG A 23 1.81 -10.78 -14.84
C ARG A 23 1.72 -9.36 -14.36
N HIS A 24 0.83 -9.08 -13.40
CA HIS A 24 0.63 -7.72 -12.91
C HIS A 24 0.89 -7.68 -11.43
N TYR A 25 1.62 -6.68 -11.00
CA TYR A 25 1.97 -6.49 -9.60
C TYR A 25 1.36 -5.20 -9.09
N TYR A 26 0.92 -5.23 -7.86
CA TYR A 26 0.27 -4.08 -7.24
C TYR A 26 0.79 -3.87 -5.84
N LEU A 27 0.97 -2.61 -5.46
CA LEU A 27 1.24 -2.25 -4.09
C LEU A 27 0.01 -1.54 -3.56
N ILE A 28 -0.58 -2.10 -2.51
CA ILE A 28 -1.78 -1.53 -1.89
C ILE A 28 -1.34 -0.85 -0.60
N VAL A 29 -1.56 0.46 -0.52
CA VAL A 29 -1.22 1.26 0.66
C VAL A 29 -2.53 1.67 1.30
N ILE A 30 -2.86 1.05 2.42
CA ILE A 30 -4.16 1.21 3.08
C ILE A 30 -3.94 1.57 4.54
N ARG A 31 -4.86 2.34 5.13
CA ARG A 31 -4.76 2.69 6.54
C ARG A 31 -4.64 1.43 7.39
N GLY A 32 -3.73 1.46 8.35
CA GLY A 32 -3.39 0.26 9.10
C GLY A 32 -4.54 -0.33 9.92
N GLU A 33 -5.49 0.50 10.32
CA GLU A 33 -6.63 0.01 11.10
C GLU A 33 -7.69 -0.65 10.23
N LYS A 34 -7.63 -0.52 8.92
CA LYS A 34 -8.61 -1.11 8.02
C LYS A 34 -8.26 -2.55 7.71
N ARG A 35 -9.28 -3.35 7.46
CA ARG A 35 -9.09 -4.71 7.00
C ARG A 35 -8.98 -4.71 5.48
N VAL A 36 -8.11 -5.54 4.95
CA VAL A 36 -7.98 -5.69 3.51
C VAL A 36 -8.75 -6.91 3.06
N ASP A 37 -9.62 -6.71 2.09
CA ASP A 37 -10.34 -7.80 1.44
C ASP A 37 -9.92 -7.81 -0.02
N LEU A 38 -9.05 -8.74 -0.39
CA LEU A 38 -8.49 -8.77 -1.73
C LEU A 38 -9.53 -9.03 -2.81
N LYS A 39 -10.60 -9.75 -2.48
CA LYS A 39 -11.69 -9.95 -3.44
C LYS A 39 -12.39 -8.63 -3.75
N GLN A 40 -12.72 -7.87 -2.71
CA GLN A 40 -13.36 -6.57 -2.89
C GLN A 40 -12.42 -5.60 -3.58
N PHE A 41 -11.15 -5.64 -3.20
CA PHE A 41 -10.17 -4.79 -3.83
C PHE A 41 -10.09 -5.08 -5.33
N ALA A 42 -10.04 -6.34 -5.70
CA ALA A 42 -9.95 -6.71 -7.11
C ALA A 42 -11.17 -6.21 -7.90
N LYS A 43 -12.35 -6.27 -7.30
CA LYS A 43 -13.55 -5.76 -7.95
C LYS A 43 -13.47 -4.24 -8.12
N THR A 44 -13.07 -3.56 -7.06
CA THR A 44 -13.01 -2.09 -7.08
C THR A 44 -11.96 -1.60 -8.06
N ALA A 45 -10.81 -2.26 -8.10
CA ALA A 45 -9.72 -1.87 -8.98
C ALA A 45 -9.81 -2.49 -10.37
N ASN A 46 -10.80 -3.36 -10.57
CA ASN A 46 -11.03 -4.03 -11.85
C ASN A 46 -9.81 -4.85 -12.26
N THR A 47 -9.34 -5.68 -11.35
CA THR A 47 -8.21 -6.58 -11.61
C THR A 47 -8.67 -8.03 -11.60
N ARG A 48 -7.77 -8.91 -12.00
CA ARG A 48 -7.97 -10.34 -11.84
C ARG A 48 -7.83 -10.68 -10.37
N ARG A 49 -8.10 -11.94 -10.04
CA ARG A 49 -7.92 -12.45 -8.69
C ARG A 49 -6.50 -12.19 -8.20
N LEU A 50 -6.38 -11.73 -6.95
CA LEU A 50 -5.10 -11.31 -6.39
C LEU A 50 -4.68 -12.21 -5.24
N GLY A 51 -3.37 -12.38 -5.10
CA GLY A 51 -2.75 -13.03 -3.96
C GLY A 51 -1.46 -12.34 -3.64
N PHE A 52 -0.87 -12.67 -2.50
CA PHE A 52 0.39 -12.05 -2.11
C PHE A 52 1.50 -12.49 -3.05
N ALA A 53 2.36 -11.55 -3.44
CA ALA A 53 3.52 -11.85 -4.25
C ALA A 53 4.55 -12.61 -3.38
N SER A 54 5.42 -13.34 -4.05
CA SER A 54 6.45 -14.11 -3.33
C SER A 54 7.52 -13.20 -2.78
N GLU A 55 8.27 -13.70 -1.80
CA GLU A 55 9.42 -12.96 -1.28
C GLU A 55 10.46 -12.70 -2.36
N LYS A 56 10.60 -13.65 -3.28
CA LYS A 56 11.51 -13.51 -4.40
C LYS A 56 11.13 -12.34 -5.27
N ASP A 57 9.83 -12.22 -5.59
CA ASP A 57 9.34 -11.10 -6.39
C ASP A 57 9.50 -9.78 -5.65
N LEU A 58 9.22 -9.78 -4.35
CA LEU A 58 9.35 -8.58 -3.54
C LEU A 58 10.79 -8.06 -3.58
N PHE A 59 11.75 -8.97 -3.42
CA PHE A 59 13.16 -8.58 -3.45
C PHE A 59 13.59 -8.15 -4.84
N SER A 60 13.20 -8.91 -5.87
CA SER A 60 13.70 -8.64 -7.23
C SER A 60 13.10 -7.36 -7.82
N ILE A 61 11.88 -7.01 -7.44
CA ILE A 61 11.20 -5.84 -8.01
C ILE A 61 11.41 -4.60 -7.15
N LEU A 62 11.26 -4.73 -5.84
CA LEU A 62 11.28 -3.58 -4.93
C LEU A 62 12.54 -3.52 -4.07
N SER A 63 13.39 -4.53 -4.11
CA SER A 63 14.57 -4.64 -3.25
C SER A 63 14.20 -4.61 -1.76
N LEU A 64 13.06 -5.22 -1.43
CA LEU A 64 12.56 -5.25 -0.08
C LEU A 64 12.40 -6.67 0.40
N THR A 65 12.35 -6.84 1.73
CA THR A 65 12.09 -8.13 2.34
C THR A 65 10.77 -8.07 3.09
N ARG A 66 10.24 -9.25 3.41
CA ARG A 66 9.02 -9.34 4.19
C ARG A 66 9.22 -8.62 5.52
N GLY A 67 8.24 -7.85 5.94
CA GLY A 67 8.31 -7.09 7.18
C GLY A 67 8.85 -5.69 7.01
N SER A 68 9.42 -5.38 5.85
CA SER A 68 9.91 -4.02 5.60
C SER A 68 9.36 -3.44 4.31
N VAL A 69 8.14 -3.85 3.92
CA VAL A 69 7.50 -3.34 2.73
C VAL A 69 7.10 -1.88 2.93
N THR A 70 7.50 -1.04 2.01
CA THR A 70 7.25 0.40 2.09
C THR A 70 6.96 0.96 0.70
N PRO A 71 6.10 1.99 0.59
CA PRO A 71 5.87 2.62 -0.72
C PRO A 71 7.13 3.19 -1.33
N LEU A 72 8.12 3.55 -0.50
CA LEU A 72 9.39 4.08 -1.01
C LEU A 72 10.15 3.06 -1.83
N GLY A 73 9.86 1.76 -1.65
CA GLY A 73 10.49 0.72 -2.46
C GLY A 73 10.12 0.79 -3.93
N ILE A 74 9.04 1.49 -4.26
CA ILE A 74 8.66 1.69 -5.66
C ILE A 74 9.77 2.38 -6.44
N LEU A 75 10.58 3.19 -5.77
CA LEU A 75 11.69 3.87 -6.43
C LEU A 75 12.75 2.91 -6.95
N ASN A 76 12.73 1.65 -6.49
CA ASN A 76 13.63 0.60 -6.98
C ASN A 76 13.05 -0.14 -8.19
N ASP A 77 11.80 0.12 -8.53
CA ASP A 77 11.13 -0.55 -9.65
C ASP A 77 11.44 0.18 -10.94
N SER A 78 12.63 -0.05 -11.46
CA SER A 78 13.09 0.68 -12.65
C SER A 78 12.28 0.34 -13.90
N GLU A 79 11.65 -0.83 -13.94
CA GLU A 79 10.86 -1.25 -15.10
C GLU A 79 9.39 -0.86 -14.99
N LYS A 80 9.02 -0.21 -13.90
CA LYS A 80 7.65 0.27 -13.69
C LYS A 80 6.64 -0.87 -13.74
N LYS A 81 6.99 -1.99 -13.14
CA LYS A 81 6.14 -3.17 -13.13
C LYS A 81 4.96 -3.07 -12.17
N VAL A 82 5.06 -2.22 -11.18
CA VAL A 82 4.10 -2.17 -10.08
C VAL A 82 3.12 -1.02 -10.28
N THR A 83 1.84 -1.32 -10.20
CA THR A 83 0.79 -0.31 -10.13
C THR A 83 0.48 -0.09 -8.65
N VAL A 84 0.36 1.17 -8.25
CA VAL A 84 0.20 1.52 -6.86
C VAL A 84 -1.20 2.05 -6.61
N PHE A 85 -1.84 1.58 -5.55
CA PHE A 85 -3.14 2.09 -5.13
C PHE A 85 -3.03 2.62 -3.71
N PHE A 86 -3.34 3.89 -3.54
CA PHE A 86 -3.34 4.54 -2.22
C PHE A 86 -4.77 4.65 -1.73
N ASP A 87 -4.96 4.32 -0.47
CA ASP A 87 -6.22 4.52 0.22
C ASP A 87 -6.63 5.99 0.09
N GLN A 88 -7.78 6.22 -0.50
CA GLN A 88 -8.25 7.58 -0.78
C GLN A 88 -8.38 8.41 0.49
N SER A 89 -8.59 7.77 1.63
CA SER A 89 -8.71 8.49 2.88
C SER A 89 -7.41 9.17 3.31
N TYR A 90 -6.30 8.86 2.65
CA TYR A 90 -5.03 9.55 2.91
C TYR A 90 -4.89 10.88 2.16
N GLN A 91 -5.80 11.20 1.27
CA GLN A 91 -5.70 12.50 0.58
C GLN A 91 -5.67 13.63 1.58
N HIS A 92 -4.67 14.51 1.45
CA HIS A 92 -4.48 15.68 2.31
C HIS A 92 -4.17 15.29 3.76
N GLN A 93 -3.63 14.08 3.98
CA GLN A 93 -3.33 13.57 5.31
C GLN A 93 -1.87 13.14 5.38
N LEU A 94 -1.38 12.96 6.60
CA LEU A 94 -0.07 12.39 6.81
C LEU A 94 -0.14 10.88 6.66
N ILE A 95 0.98 10.32 6.20
CA ILE A 95 1.15 8.87 6.16
C ILE A 95 2.50 8.54 6.82
N ALA A 96 2.51 7.47 7.60
CA ALA A 96 3.72 7.01 8.26
C ALA A 96 4.31 5.85 7.49
N VAL A 97 5.55 5.97 7.08
CA VAL A 97 6.23 4.95 6.30
C VAL A 97 7.59 4.65 6.89
N HIS A 98 8.15 3.51 6.52
CA HIS A 98 9.51 3.13 6.89
C HIS A 98 10.40 3.31 5.67
N PRO A 99 11.53 4.01 5.81
CA PRO A 99 12.43 4.22 4.67
C PRO A 99 13.37 3.03 4.49
N ASN A 100 12.90 1.98 3.84
CA ASN A 100 13.72 0.81 3.45
C ASN A 100 14.34 0.01 4.60
N GLU A 101 14.30 0.51 5.81
CA GLU A 101 14.76 -0.22 6.99
C GLU A 101 13.68 -0.13 8.03
N ASN A 102 13.54 -1.18 8.79
CA ASN A 102 12.47 -1.26 9.75
C ASN A 102 12.88 -0.65 11.09
N THR A 103 13.72 0.35 11.08
CA THR A 103 14.25 0.93 12.31
C THR A 103 13.73 2.33 12.60
N ALA A 104 13.04 2.94 11.65
CA ALA A 104 12.55 4.30 11.83
C ALA A 104 11.20 4.46 11.16
N THR A 105 10.43 5.44 11.64
CA THR A 105 9.18 5.81 11.03
C THR A 105 9.28 7.26 10.59
N VAL A 106 8.92 7.52 9.36
CA VAL A 106 8.91 8.86 8.81
C VAL A 106 7.49 9.23 8.46
N TYR A 107 7.08 10.44 8.86
CA TYR A 107 5.76 10.95 8.54
C TYR A 107 5.88 11.86 7.35
N LEU A 108 5.10 11.58 6.31
CA LEU A 108 5.10 12.33 5.08
C LEU A 108 3.69 12.79 4.76
N ASN A 109 3.59 13.84 3.97
CA ASN A 109 2.32 14.21 3.38
C ASN A 109 2.01 13.17 2.31
N ALA A 110 0.86 12.51 2.41
CA ALA A 110 0.52 11.44 1.48
C ALA A 110 0.41 11.94 0.03
N ASP A 111 -0.06 13.17 -0.14
CA ASP A 111 -0.14 13.75 -1.49
C ASP A 111 1.24 13.90 -2.11
N ASP A 112 2.24 14.28 -1.29
CA ASP A 112 3.61 14.41 -1.77
C ASP A 112 4.20 13.06 -2.15
N LEU A 113 3.94 12.05 -1.34
CA LEU A 113 4.40 10.69 -1.64
C LEU A 113 3.76 10.17 -2.92
N PHE A 114 2.47 10.45 -3.09
CA PHE A 114 1.75 10.08 -4.30
C PHE A 114 2.42 10.72 -5.53
N GLU A 115 2.72 12.02 -5.45
CA GLU A 115 3.35 12.71 -6.57
C GLU A 115 4.76 12.22 -6.84
N LEU A 116 5.49 11.85 -5.81
CA LEU A 116 6.83 11.29 -5.96
C LEU A 116 6.79 9.99 -6.76
N ILE A 117 5.86 9.10 -6.41
CA ILE A 117 5.73 7.82 -7.10
C ILE A 117 5.25 8.06 -8.53
N LYS A 118 4.32 8.97 -8.70
CA LYS A 118 3.82 9.31 -10.04
C LYS A 118 4.94 9.84 -10.91
N ALA A 119 5.79 10.69 -10.35
CA ALA A 119 6.92 11.25 -11.09
C ALA A 119 7.96 10.17 -11.45
N HIS A 120 8.05 9.12 -10.64
CA HIS A 120 8.94 8.00 -10.95
C HIS A 120 8.46 7.25 -12.19
N GLY A 121 7.17 7.31 -12.48
CA GLY A 121 6.63 6.71 -13.69
C GLY A 121 5.70 5.54 -13.47
N ASN A 122 5.50 5.10 -12.23
CA ASN A 122 4.59 4.01 -11.96
C ASN A 122 3.14 4.48 -12.05
N PRO A 123 2.25 3.65 -12.58
CA PRO A 123 0.82 3.99 -12.50
C PRO A 123 0.41 4.04 -11.03
N ILE A 124 -0.31 5.08 -10.65
CA ILE A 124 -0.74 5.24 -9.27
C ILE A 124 -2.10 5.93 -9.24
N SER A 125 -2.94 5.51 -8.31
CA SER A 125 -4.30 6.03 -8.18
C SER A 125 -4.73 6.06 -6.74
N TRP A 126 -5.60 7.00 -6.40
CA TRP A 126 -6.35 6.97 -5.16
C TRP A 126 -7.53 6.03 -5.35
N LEU A 127 -7.80 5.20 -4.36
CA LEU A 127 -8.88 4.24 -4.45
C LEU A 127 -9.65 4.20 -3.13
N PRO A 128 -10.98 4.25 -3.17
CA PRO A 128 -11.74 4.09 -1.92
C PRO A 128 -11.56 2.67 -1.40
N MET A 129 -11.18 2.55 -0.15
CA MET A 129 -10.84 1.26 0.46
C MET A 129 -11.62 1.07 1.75
N ASP A 130 -12.95 1.06 1.64
CA ASP A 130 -13.82 1.02 2.80
C ASP A 130 -14.66 -0.27 2.84
N TRP A 131 -14.03 -1.38 2.56
CA TRP A 131 -14.76 -2.64 2.48
C TRP A 131 -15.04 -3.29 3.83
N SER A 132 -14.23 -2.96 4.82
CA SER A 132 -14.39 -3.57 6.13
C SER A 132 -15.26 -2.71 6.98
N SER A 133 -16.50 -2.59 6.57
CA SER A 133 -17.46 -1.82 7.32
C SER A 133 -17.64 -2.38 8.72
N PRO A 134 -17.78 -1.54 9.73
CA PRO A 134 -18.05 -2.04 11.06
C PRO A 134 -19.34 -2.84 11.13
N ALA A 135 -20.21 -2.63 10.20
CA ALA A 135 -21.45 -3.37 10.16
C ALA A 135 -21.25 -4.77 9.64
N ASP A 136 -20.12 -5.03 9.10
CA ASP A 136 -19.84 -6.39 8.66
C ASP A 136 -19.60 -7.18 9.87
N PRO A 137 -20.28 -7.87 10.19
CA PRO A 137 -19.99 -8.50 11.39
C PRO A 137 -19.16 -9.65 11.16
N PRO A 138 -19.03 -9.19 11.28
CA PRO A 138 -18.53 -9.66 11.20
C PRO A 138 -18.26 -10.53 10.50
N GLN A 139 -18.32 -10.30 10.05
CA GLN A 139 -18.18 -10.77 9.36
C GLN A 139 -17.53 -11.45 9.43
N ALA A 140 -17.85 -10.95 10.00
CA ALA A 140 -17.63 -11.33 10.23
C ALA A 140 -17.36 -11.92 10.47
N GLU A 141 -17.43 -12.05 10.67
CA GLU A 141 -17.27 -12.31 10.90
C GLU A 141 -17.20 -12.69 11.08
#